data_3a2eac433043e4272d770e55cb9bab72
#
_entry.id   3a2eac433043e4272d770e55cb9bab72
#
_cell.length_a   1.000
_cell.length_b   1.000
_cell.length_c   1.000
_cell.angle_alpha   90.00
_cell.angle_beta   90.00
_cell.angle_gamma   90.00
#
_symmetry.space_group_name_H-M   'P 1'
#
loop_
_entity.id
_entity.type
_entity.pdbx_description
1 polymer ?
#
loop_
_entity_poly.entity_id
_entity_poly.type
_entity_poly.pdbx_seq_one_letter_code
_entity_poly.pdbx_strand_id
1 'polypeptide(L)'
;TDALMQRILCQDLPAFLTALKEQRAYALFAPHFEKTLKHLTDLATKKVLNKCTVDVLEQFEQHPVWRQVRSFLDALAELELNLDVLDAYLKYHLSSEVKKRLPQVLQQRSETTFAQQIRTLSEALQGEQGRRFAQFVQARYPLILVDEFQDTNQDQDDMLARIWRDAQRYHQGCMIMVGDPKQAIYGFRGGDMLTYNKARLDVLAKQGRQYSLKYNHRSVQKLVQVVDALFQRQQDFGEQVYYQPVEAGTRPHPALVDAQGENHIPLRWLLLEDKKNEAQQVAWKIRDLINQGIQQQLYVADDPPQFMSVNDIAVLSKNHDGLDKVQFELERLGILVNRPSKRSVFESQVAKDVGALLTAMMHPFDEAKVRRALLSRLLAIDLKQLLELEKQANGLSQFMADFDDIRDMWINKGFLSAWQYALNLFKVWKNLVAYQSRDNERTVVNLRHLTELLSQHSEQFQGAQKLYHWYLKQLHLPAEREWELERKLSNATGVQLMTIHQSKGLEFKMVFLLGADKDFKEMNKTLNFSTLEQINPTTGQSELQRIVAVNDANLLEPAAIDQHNERAEAEQHRLWYVALTRASHRVYALLQDQEYKSNTALAFWRGQAANL
;
A
#
# COMPACT_ATOMS: atom_id res chain seq x y z
N THR A 1 -40.93 13.55 -12.24
CA THR A 1 -40.84 12.23 -12.93
C THR A 1 -41.49 12.34 -14.31
N ASP A 2 -42.70 12.87 -14.44
CA ASP A 2 -43.40 12.96 -15.73
C ASP A 2 -42.73 13.92 -16.71
N ALA A 3 -42.20 15.05 -16.27
CA ALA A 3 -41.44 15.97 -17.10
C ALA A 3 -40.12 15.34 -17.62
N LEU A 4 -39.48 14.51 -16.83
CA LEU A 4 -38.27 13.78 -17.22
C LEU A 4 -38.62 12.69 -18.25
N MET A 5 -39.72 11.99 -18.05
CA MET A 5 -40.20 10.96 -18.97
C MET A 5 -40.65 11.55 -20.31
N GLN A 6 -41.36 12.69 -20.30
CA GLN A 6 -41.71 13.41 -21.53
C GLN A 6 -40.49 13.93 -22.28
N ARG A 7 -39.47 14.43 -21.55
CA ARG A 7 -38.22 14.86 -22.17
C ARG A 7 -37.49 13.68 -22.83
N ILE A 8 -37.38 12.53 -22.14
CA ILE A 8 -36.75 11.33 -22.66
C ILE A 8 -37.48 10.86 -23.93
N LEU A 9 -38.80 10.73 -23.88
CA LEU A 9 -39.60 10.24 -25.01
C LEU A 9 -39.62 11.20 -26.20
N CYS A 10 -39.72 12.51 -25.97
CA CYS A 10 -39.92 13.48 -27.02
C CYS A 10 -38.64 14.11 -27.57
N GLN A 11 -37.55 14.11 -26.82
CA GLN A 11 -36.28 14.76 -27.22
C GLN A 11 -35.10 13.79 -27.28
N ASP A 12 -34.81 13.07 -26.22
CA ASP A 12 -33.58 12.30 -26.11
C ASP A 12 -33.63 11.01 -26.97
N LEU A 13 -34.76 10.33 -26.96
CA LEU A 13 -34.95 9.08 -27.70
C LEU A 13 -34.98 9.25 -29.22
N PRO A 14 -35.73 10.23 -29.79
CA PRO A 14 -35.69 10.50 -31.22
C PRO A 14 -34.32 10.95 -31.72
N ALA A 15 -33.58 11.76 -30.93
CA ALA A 15 -32.21 12.16 -31.24
C ALA A 15 -31.25 10.95 -31.26
N PHE A 16 -31.41 10.05 -30.31
CA PHE A 16 -30.64 8.80 -30.23
C PHE A 16 -30.93 7.84 -31.42
N LEU A 17 -32.20 7.65 -31.75
CA LEU A 17 -32.59 6.83 -32.90
C LEU A 17 -32.14 7.43 -34.25
N THR A 18 -32.10 8.76 -34.36
CA THR A 18 -31.57 9.44 -35.54
C THR A 18 -30.06 9.22 -35.65
N ALA A 19 -29.31 9.36 -34.56
CA ALA A 19 -27.86 9.10 -34.52
C ALA A 19 -27.52 7.65 -34.89
N LEU A 20 -28.33 6.67 -34.42
CA LEU A 20 -28.18 5.26 -34.78
C LEU A 20 -28.44 5.01 -36.28
N LYS A 21 -29.48 5.63 -36.86
CA LYS A 21 -29.82 5.52 -38.30
C LYS A 21 -28.74 6.13 -39.21
N GLU A 22 -28.07 7.17 -38.76
CA GLU A 22 -26.99 7.84 -39.50
C GLU A 22 -25.63 7.10 -39.39
N GLN A 23 -25.57 5.93 -38.78
CA GLN A 23 -24.36 5.11 -38.57
C GLN A 23 -23.19 5.89 -37.92
N ARG A 24 -23.47 6.90 -37.13
CA ARG A 24 -22.46 7.64 -36.35
C ARG A 24 -22.14 6.88 -35.05
N ALA A 25 -21.64 5.67 -35.19
CA ALA A 25 -21.29 4.82 -34.04
C ALA A 25 -20.34 5.52 -33.03
N TYR A 26 -19.48 6.39 -33.52
CA TYR A 26 -18.57 7.16 -32.64
C TYR A 26 -19.27 8.18 -31.73
N ALA A 27 -20.46 8.67 -32.13
CA ALA A 27 -21.23 9.58 -31.29
C ALA A 27 -21.85 8.90 -30.07
N LEU A 28 -22.01 7.58 -30.09
CA LEU A 28 -22.54 6.78 -28.97
C LEU A 28 -21.58 6.69 -27.77
N PHE A 29 -20.29 6.91 -28.00
CA PHE A 29 -19.25 6.91 -26.96
C PHE A 29 -18.89 8.31 -26.45
N ALA A 30 -19.60 9.34 -26.88
CA ALA A 30 -19.39 10.69 -26.36
C ALA A 30 -19.89 10.81 -24.91
N PRO A 31 -19.21 11.54 -24.02
CA PRO A 31 -19.54 11.61 -22.58
C PRO A 31 -20.97 12.05 -22.25
N HIS A 32 -21.62 12.82 -23.13
CA HIS A 32 -23.02 13.23 -22.94
C HIS A 32 -24.01 12.10 -23.25
N PHE A 33 -23.62 11.09 -24.03
CA PHE A 33 -24.43 9.90 -24.28
C PHE A 33 -24.34 8.88 -23.14
N GLU A 34 -23.24 8.82 -22.42
CA GLU A 34 -23.07 7.94 -21.26
C GLU A 34 -24.17 8.18 -20.21
N LYS A 35 -24.51 9.47 -19.98
CA LYS A 35 -25.59 9.85 -19.09
C LYS A 35 -26.97 9.40 -19.59
N THR A 36 -27.21 9.54 -20.89
CA THR A 36 -28.47 9.14 -21.53
C THR A 36 -28.60 7.62 -21.58
N LEU A 37 -27.52 6.89 -21.89
CA LEU A 37 -27.49 5.43 -21.84
C LEU A 37 -27.76 4.92 -20.43
N LYS A 38 -27.14 5.50 -19.41
CA LYS A 38 -27.38 5.14 -18.00
C LYS A 38 -28.82 5.37 -17.60
N HIS A 39 -29.45 6.46 -18.03
CA HIS A 39 -30.87 6.71 -17.77
C HIS A 39 -31.78 5.72 -18.48
N LEU A 40 -31.43 5.31 -19.71
CA LEU A 40 -32.18 4.32 -20.49
C LEU A 40 -32.02 2.91 -19.87
N THR A 41 -30.83 2.57 -19.39
CA THR A 41 -30.55 1.30 -18.69
C THR A 41 -31.25 1.26 -17.34
N ASP A 42 -31.27 2.37 -16.60
CA ASP A 42 -32.02 2.49 -15.34
C ASP A 42 -33.55 2.37 -15.56
N LEU A 43 -34.05 2.82 -16.70
CA LEU A 43 -35.45 2.63 -17.15
C LEU A 43 -35.73 1.16 -17.49
N ALA A 44 -34.84 0.51 -18.25
CA ALA A 44 -34.97 -0.89 -18.64
C ALA A 44 -34.92 -1.85 -17.43
N THR A 45 -34.10 -1.53 -16.41
CA THR A 45 -33.95 -2.34 -15.19
C THR A 45 -35.05 -2.17 -14.15
N LYS A 46 -36.17 -1.50 -14.49
CA LYS A 46 -37.33 -1.25 -13.59
C LYS A 46 -37.03 -0.45 -12.33
N LYS A 47 -35.83 0.03 -12.09
CA LYS A 47 -35.49 0.82 -10.88
C LYS A 47 -36.24 2.17 -10.82
N VAL A 48 -36.52 2.74 -11.98
CA VAL A 48 -37.30 3.99 -12.09
C VAL A 48 -38.80 3.70 -12.24
N LEU A 49 -39.15 2.60 -12.92
CA LEU A 49 -40.54 2.19 -13.16
C LEU A 49 -41.29 1.83 -11.86
N ASN A 50 -40.60 1.29 -10.88
CA ASN A 50 -41.18 0.99 -9.55
C ASN A 50 -41.63 2.24 -8.75
N LYS A 51 -41.31 3.46 -9.23
CA LYS A 51 -41.72 4.75 -8.65
C LYS A 51 -42.82 5.46 -9.44
N CYS A 52 -43.28 4.86 -10.55
CA CYS A 52 -44.35 5.40 -11.38
C CYS A 52 -45.71 4.78 -11.00
N THR A 53 -46.77 5.52 -11.23
CA THR A 53 -48.14 5.01 -11.08
C THR A 53 -48.46 3.99 -12.16
N VAL A 54 -49.34 3.03 -11.91
CA VAL A 54 -49.69 1.93 -12.81
C VAL A 54 -50.19 2.46 -14.16
N ASP A 55 -50.99 3.53 -14.17
CA ASP A 55 -51.53 4.16 -15.39
C ASP A 55 -50.43 4.73 -16.32
N VAL A 56 -49.37 5.30 -15.75
CA VAL A 56 -48.23 5.82 -16.52
C VAL A 56 -47.37 4.69 -17.09
N LEU A 57 -47.28 3.59 -16.38
CA LEU A 57 -46.57 2.38 -16.84
C LEU A 57 -47.29 1.73 -18.02
N GLU A 58 -48.62 1.59 -17.98
CA GLU A 58 -49.42 0.99 -19.08
C GLU A 58 -49.38 1.86 -20.33
N GLN A 59 -49.51 3.19 -20.21
CA GLN A 59 -49.38 4.12 -21.34
C GLN A 59 -47.98 4.07 -21.97
N PHE A 60 -46.97 3.89 -21.15
CA PHE A 60 -45.58 3.80 -21.58
C PHE A 60 -45.29 2.48 -22.29
N GLU A 61 -45.81 1.35 -21.77
CA GLU A 61 -45.65 0.04 -22.42
C GLU A 61 -46.37 -0.07 -23.75
N GLN A 62 -47.47 0.66 -23.93
CA GLN A 62 -48.24 0.66 -25.18
C GLN A 62 -47.71 1.62 -26.23
N HIS A 63 -46.76 2.51 -25.88
CA HIS A 63 -46.25 3.50 -26.84
C HIS A 63 -45.41 2.84 -27.94
N PRO A 64 -45.68 3.10 -29.24
CA PRO A 64 -45.00 2.43 -30.35
C PRO A 64 -43.46 2.63 -30.33
N VAL A 65 -42.99 3.79 -29.92
CA VAL A 65 -41.56 4.08 -29.79
C VAL A 65 -40.91 3.28 -28.69
N TRP A 66 -41.64 3.04 -27.57
CA TRP A 66 -41.12 2.25 -26.47
C TRP A 66 -40.88 0.78 -26.86
N ARG A 67 -41.77 0.17 -27.64
CA ARG A 67 -41.57 -1.21 -28.10
C ARG A 67 -40.31 -1.38 -28.95
N GLN A 68 -40.02 -0.38 -29.80
CA GLN A 68 -38.79 -0.39 -30.61
C GLN A 68 -37.55 -0.18 -29.73
N VAL A 69 -37.64 0.73 -28.75
CA VAL A 69 -36.55 1.01 -27.82
C VAL A 69 -36.30 -0.15 -26.86
N ARG A 70 -37.35 -0.84 -26.41
CA ARG A 70 -37.19 -2.01 -25.54
C ARG A 70 -36.37 -3.11 -26.24
N SER A 71 -36.69 -3.43 -27.49
CA SER A 71 -35.91 -4.40 -28.28
C SER A 71 -34.44 -3.99 -28.41
N PHE A 72 -34.16 -2.68 -28.56
CA PHE A 72 -32.80 -2.15 -28.60
C PHE A 72 -32.11 -2.22 -27.22
N LEU A 73 -32.82 -1.89 -26.15
CA LEU A 73 -32.28 -1.96 -24.79
C LEU A 73 -32.01 -3.40 -24.35
N ASP A 74 -32.86 -4.34 -24.75
CA ASP A 74 -32.64 -5.77 -24.52
C ASP A 74 -31.37 -6.25 -25.26
N ALA A 75 -31.20 -5.83 -26.52
CA ALA A 75 -30.00 -6.13 -27.30
C ALA A 75 -28.75 -5.44 -26.74
N LEU A 76 -28.89 -4.23 -26.17
CA LEU A 76 -27.80 -3.51 -25.54
C LEU A 76 -27.39 -4.21 -24.22
N ALA A 77 -28.35 -4.63 -23.42
CA ALA A 77 -28.09 -5.37 -22.19
C ALA A 77 -27.38 -6.72 -22.47
N GLU A 78 -27.80 -7.40 -23.56
CA GLU A 78 -27.13 -8.61 -24.03
C GLU A 78 -25.70 -8.31 -24.52
N LEU A 79 -25.50 -7.18 -25.21
CA LEU A 79 -24.18 -6.76 -25.64
C LEU A 79 -23.27 -6.39 -24.44
N GLU A 80 -23.78 -5.67 -23.45
CA GLU A 80 -23.05 -5.37 -22.21
C GLU A 80 -22.63 -6.66 -21.49
N LEU A 81 -23.55 -7.61 -21.36
CA LEU A 81 -23.24 -8.91 -20.76
C LEU A 81 -22.15 -9.66 -21.55
N ASN A 82 -22.25 -9.65 -22.89
CA ASN A 82 -21.25 -10.28 -23.74
C ASN A 82 -19.89 -9.56 -23.69
N LEU A 83 -19.86 -8.25 -23.54
CA LEU A 83 -18.62 -7.47 -23.35
C LEU A 83 -17.98 -7.76 -21.99
N ASP A 84 -18.77 -7.91 -20.94
CA ASP A 84 -18.28 -8.30 -19.62
C ASP A 84 -17.69 -9.71 -19.62
N VAL A 85 -18.36 -10.65 -20.31
CA VAL A 85 -17.84 -12.02 -20.52
C VAL A 85 -16.55 -11.99 -21.34
N LEU A 86 -16.49 -11.17 -22.39
CA LEU A 86 -15.28 -11.02 -23.21
C LEU A 86 -14.12 -10.44 -22.39
N ASP A 87 -14.38 -9.43 -21.57
CA ASP A 87 -13.36 -8.84 -20.70
C ASP A 87 -12.83 -9.87 -19.69
N ALA A 88 -13.72 -10.64 -19.06
CA ALA A 88 -13.34 -11.73 -18.17
C ALA A 88 -12.51 -12.80 -18.88
N TYR A 89 -12.94 -13.20 -20.10
CA TYR A 89 -12.22 -14.16 -20.92
C TYR A 89 -10.83 -13.67 -21.31
N LEU A 90 -10.71 -12.42 -21.76
CA LEU A 90 -9.41 -11.81 -22.11
C LEU A 90 -8.46 -11.74 -20.92
N LYS A 91 -8.94 -11.31 -19.76
CA LYS A 91 -8.15 -11.28 -18.52
C LYS A 91 -7.70 -12.68 -18.10
N TYR A 92 -8.59 -13.67 -18.16
CA TYR A 92 -8.26 -15.07 -17.87
C TYR A 92 -7.19 -15.59 -18.83
N HIS A 93 -7.40 -15.37 -20.14
CA HIS A 93 -6.49 -15.85 -21.17
C HIS A 93 -5.11 -15.19 -21.06
N LEU A 94 -5.08 -13.86 -20.84
CA LEU A 94 -3.84 -13.11 -20.60
C LEU A 94 -3.11 -13.62 -19.35
N SER A 95 -3.83 -13.81 -18.24
CA SER A 95 -3.22 -14.31 -17.01
C SER A 95 -2.64 -15.71 -17.18
N SER A 96 -3.36 -16.58 -17.91
CA SER A 96 -2.91 -17.94 -18.23
C SER A 96 -1.66 -17.94 -19.12
N GLU A 97 -1.62 -17.09 -20.15
CA GLU A 97 -0.47 -16.96 -21.04
C GLU A 97 0.74 -16.35 -20.30
N VAL A 98 0.52 -15.33 -19.46
CA VAL A 98 1.59 -14.79 -18.61
C VAL A 98 2.14 -15.86 -17.68
N LYS A 99 1.27 -16.64 -17.03
CA LYS A 99 1.67 -17.73 -16.13
C LYS A 99 2.53 -18.79 -16.83
N LYS A 100 2.23 -19.09 -18.11
CA LYS A 100 3.02 -20.04 -18.92
C LYS A 100 4.36 -19.45 -19.40
N ARG A 101 4.35 -18.19 -19.85
CA ARG A 101 5.53 -17.57 -20.49
C ARG A 101 6.49 -16.94 -19.51
N LEU A 102 6.01 -16.43 -18.36
CA LEU A 102 6.83 -15.74 -17.38
C LEU A 102 8.04 -16.56 -16.91
N PRO A 103 7.92 -17.87 -16.56
CA PRO A 103 9.07 -18.67 -16.16
C PRO A 103 10.13 -18.77 -17.25
N GLN A 104 9.71 -18.91 -18.51
CA GLN A 104 10.63 -19.02 -19.66
C GLN A 104 11.39 -17.71 -19.90
N VAL A 105 10.68 -16.58 -19.83
CA VAL A 105 11.29 -15.25 -19.99
C VAL A 105 12.28 -14.96 -18.85
N LEU A 106 11.92 -15.29 -17.61
CA LEU A 106 12.81 -15.14 -16.46
C LEU A 106 14.05 -16.01 -16.60
N GLN A 107 13.90 -17.26 -17.04
CA GLN A 107 15.02 -18.17 -17.29
C GLN A 107 15.96 -17.64 -18.39
N GLN A 108 15.42 -17.14 -19.51
CA GLN A 108 16.21 -16.54 -20.59
C GLN A 108 17.00 -15.31 -20.14
N ARG A 109 16.47 -14.57 -19.16
CA ARG A 109 17.13 -13.39 -18.59
C ARG A 109 18.04 -13.71 -17.40
N SER A 110 18.11 -14.97 -16.98
CA SER A 110 18.77 -15.38 -15.73
C SER A 110 18.23 -14.62 -14.51
N GLU A 111 16.95 -14.28 -14.54
CA GLU A 111 16.22 -13.60 -13.47
C GLU A 111 15.27 -14.58 -12.79
N THR A 112 14.95 -14.32 -11.53
CA THR A 112 13.95 -15.08 -10.78
C THR A 112 13.20 -14.16 -9.80
N THR A 113 12.00 -14.55 -9.41
CA THR A 113 11.24 -13.87 -8.34
C THR A 113 11.40 -14.62 -7.02
N PHE A 114 11.28 -13.93 -5.88
CA PHE A 114 11.31 -14.57 -4.57
C PHE A 114 10.30 -15.72 -4.45
N ALA A 115 9.07 -15.52 -4.95
CA ALA A 115 8.05 -16.57 -4.98
C ALA A 115 8.47 -17.79 -5.82
N GLN A 116 9.12 -17.55 -6.96
CA GLN A 116 9.65 -18.62 -7.82
C GLN A 116 10.77 -19.41 -7.12
N GLN A 117 11.68 -18.73 -6.41
CA GLN A 117 12.75 -19.39 -5.66
C GLN A 117 12.19 -20.33 -4.60
N ILE A 118 11.24 -19.85 -3.79
CA ILE A 118 10.60 -20.67 -2.74
C ILE A 118 9.87 -21.87 -3.37
N ARG A 119 9.09 -21.65 -4.43
CA ARG A 119 8.37 -22.71 -5.12
C ARG A 119 9.32 -23.75 -5.71
N THR A 120 10.36 -23.31 -6.43
CA THR A 120 11.37 -24.22 -7.00
C THR A 120 12.06 -25.05 -5.94
N LEU A 121 12.36 -24.46 -4.78
CA LEU A 121 12.93 -25.17 -3.65
C LEU A 121 11.93 -26.17 -3.05
N SER A 122 10.67 -25.76 -2.86
CA SER A 122 9.61 -26.65 -2.38
C SER A 122 9.39 -27.84 -3.32
N GLU A 123 9.39 -27.60 -4.64
CA GLU A 123 9.30 -28.65 -5.66
C GLU A 123 10.54 -29.55 -5.67
N ALA A 124 11.74 -28.99 -5.57
CA ALA A 124 12.99 -29.74 -5.52
C ALA A 124 13.12 -30.65 -4.29
N LEU A 125 12.45 -30.30 -3.19
CA LEU A 125 12.36 -31.12 -1.98
C LEU A 125 11.43 -32.33 -2.15
N GLN A 126 10.69 -32.43 -3.26
CA GLN A 126 9.88 -33.61 -3.59
C GLN A 126 10.78 -34.74 -4.14
N GLY A 127 10.41 -35.98 -3.86
CA GLY A 127 11.11 -37.16 -4.35
C GLY A 127 12.39 -37.51 -3.58
N GLU A 128 13.15 -38.46 -4.12
CA GLU A 128 14.30 -39.09 -3.47
C GLU A 128 15.51 -38.13 -3.31
N GLN A 129 15.80 -37.37 -4.35
CA GLN A 129 16.90 -36.37 -4.32
C GLN A 129 16.59 -35.23 -3.33
N GLY A 130 15.33 -34.81 -3.29
CA GLY A 130 14.87 -33.83 -2.32
C GLY A 130 15.02 -34.30 -0.89
N ARG A 131 14.78 -35.60 -0.64
CA ARG A 131 15.02 -36.22 0.68
C ARG A 131 16.49 -36.10 1.10
N ARG A 132 17.43 -36.42 0.21
CA ARG A 132 18.88 -36.32 0.49
C ARG A 132 19.28 -34.87 0.76
N PHE A 133 18.75 -33.93 -0.02
CA PHE A 133 19.00 -32.51 0.17
C PHE A 133 18.44 -32.02 1.51
N ALA A 134 17.23 -32.38 1.86
CA ALA A 134 16.63 -32.04 3.16
C ALA A 134 17.45 -32.60 4.35
N GLN A 135 17.93 -33.86 4.25
CA GLN A 135 18.81 -34.44 5.26
C GLN A 135 20.15 -33.70 5.39
N PHE A 136 20.72 -33.27 4.27
CA PHE A 136 21.94 -32.46 4.27
C PHE A 136 21.73 -31.11 4.96
N VAL A 137 20.63 -30.42 4.65
CA VAL A 137 20.28 -29.14 5.30
C VAL A 137 20.04 -29.33 6.80
N GLN A 138 19.29 -30.36 7.17
CA GLN A 138 18.98 -30.64 8.57
C GLN A 138 20.24 -31.03 9.38
N ALA A 139 21.15 -31.82 8.79
CA ALA A 139 22.40 -32.18 9.45
C ALA A 139 23.27 -30.94 9.72
N ARG A 140 23.23 -29.95 8.83
CA ARG A 140 23.98 -28.69 8.99
C ARG A 140 23.27 -27.71 9.92
N TYR A 141 21.96 -27.72 9.90
CA TYR A 141 21.07 -26.84 10.68
C TYR A 141 20.01 -27.68 11.40
N PRO A 142 20.37 -28.37 12.49
CA PRO A 142 19.45 -29.28 13.19
C PRO A 142 18.32 -28.55 13.92
N LEU A 143 18.48 -27.26 14.19
CA LEU A 143 17.49 -26.39 14.83
C LEU A 143 17.15 -25.23 13.91
N ILE A 144 15.85 -24.99 13.69
CA ILE A 144 15.34 -23.78 13.04
C ILE A 144 14.36 -23.05 13.95
N LEU A 145 14.50 -21.73 14.01
CA LEU A 145 13.54 -20.84 14.64
C LEU A 145 12.92 -19.96 13.54
N VAL A 146 11.60 -19.97 13.46
CA VAL A 146 10.85 -19.17 12.49
C VAL A 146 10.00 -18.18 13.27
N ASP A 147 10.32 -16.90 13.14
CA ASP A 147 9.52 -15.83 13.73
C ASP A 147 8.44 -15.35 12.76
N GLU A 148 7.40 -14.69 13.30
CA GLU A 148 6.24 -14.20 12.53
C GLU A 148 5.59 -15.30 11.65
N PHE A 149 5.52 -16.53 12.18
CA PHE A 149 5.09 -17.70 11.41
C PHE A 149 3.67 -17.55 10.84
N GLN A 150 2.80 -16.74 11.45
CA GLN A 150 1.44 -16.47 10.94
C GLN A 150 1.43 -15.75 9.57
N ASP A 151 2.55 -15.20 9.11
CA ASP A 151 2.68 -14.57 7.79
C ASP A 151 3.23 -15.54 6.72
N THR A 152 3.47 -16.79 7.10
CA THR A 152 4.01 -17.83 6.22
C THR A 152 2.96 -18.30 5.22
N ASN A 153 3.33 -18.43 3.96
CA ASN A 153 2.48 -19.02 2.94
C ASN A 153 2.69 -20.53 2.82
N GLN A 154 1.80 -21.20 2.08
CA GLN A 154 1.82 -22.65 1.93
C GLN A 154 3.14 -23.18 1.35
N ASP A 155 3.70 -22.54 0.29
CA ASP A 155 4.97 -22.98 -0.32
C ASP A 155 6.13 -22.92 0.69
N GLN A 156 6.15 -21.90 1.56
CA GLN A 156 7.13 -21.76 2.63
C GLN A 156 6.93 -22.82 3.73
N ASP A 157 5.69 -23.04 4.15
CA ASP A 157 5.40 -24.06 5.16
C ASP A 157 5.74 -25.46 4.64
N ASP A 158 5.37 -25.81 3.42
CA ASP A 158 5.68 -27.08 2.79
C ASP A 158 7.20 -27.33 2.73
N MET A 159 7.98 -26.30 2.39
CA MET A 159 9.44 -26.37 2.40
C MET A 159 9.98 -26.64 3.81
N LEU A 160 9.54 -25.86 4.80
CA LEU A 160 9.97 -25.98 6.18
C LEU A 160 9.56 -27.32 6.79
N ALA A 161 8.32 -27.75 6.53
CA ALA A 161 7.79 -29.01 7.00
C ALA A 161 8.59 -30.21 6.49
N ARG A 162 8.94 -30.21 5.22
CA ARG A 162 9.73 -31.30 4.61
C ARG A 162 11.13 -31.41 5.16
N ILE A 163 11.74 -30.32 5.59
CA ILE A 163 13.10 -30.34 6.15
C ILE A 163 13.06 -30.67 7.65
N TRP A 164 12.17 -30.02 8.45
CA TRP A 164 12.26 -30.07 9.91
C TRP A 164 11.04 -30.67 10.62
N ARG A 165 9.84 -30.70 9.99
CA ARG A 165 8.60 -31.14 10.64
C ARG A 165 8.15 -32.53 10.25
N ASP A 166 8.66 -33.12 9.19
CA ASP A 166 8.33 -34.48 8.75
C ASP A 166 9.08 -35.54 9.56
N ALA A 167 8.50 -35.87 10.72
CA ALA A 167 9.12 -36.77 11.71
C ALA A 167 9.37 -38.20 11.22
N GLN A 168 8.66 -38.68 10.19
CA GLN A 168 8.92 -40.03 9.64
C GLN A 168 10.22 -40.10 8.87
N ARG A 169 10.74 -38.95 8.44
CA ARG A 169 11.93 -38.86 7.61
C ARG A 169 13.17 -38.40 8.37
N TYR A 170 13.02 -37.67 9.50
CA TYR A 170 14.14 -36.95 10.12
C TYR A 170 14.04 -36.96 11.64
N HIS A 171 14.76 -37.86 12.29
CA HIS A 171 14.75 -38.06 13.75
C HIS A 171 15.60 -37.05 14.56
N GLN A 172 16.28 -36.11 13.93
CA GLN A 172 17.29 -35.27 14.58
C GLN A 172 17.07 -33.76 14.48
N GLY A 173 15.99 -33.28 13.81
CA GLY A 173 15.71 -31.87 13.64
C GLY A 173 14.68 -31.35 14.65
N CYS A 174 14.81 -30.08 15.00
CA CYS A 174 13.85 -29.36 15.83
C CYS A 174 13.40 -28.07 15.10
N MET A 175 12.09 -27.83 15.04
CA MET A 175 11.51 -26.60 14.52
C MET A 175 10.74 -25.88 15.62
N ILE A 176 11.09 -24.63 15.84
CA ILE A 176 10.38 -23.72 16.75
C ILE A 176 9.71 -22.65 15.91
N MET A 177 8.39 -22.62 15.93
CA MET A 177 7.56 -21.61 15.26
C MET A 177 7.08 -20.60 16.29
N VAL A 178 7.39 -19.33 16.08
CA VAL A 178 6.95 -18.22 16.92
C VAL A 178 6.03 -17.33 16.10
N GLY A 179 4.86 -17.01 16.63
CA GLY A 179 3.91 -16.16 15.91
C GLY A 179 2.67 -15.86 16.72
N ASP A 180 2.03 -14.77 16.39
CA ASP A 180 0.73 -14.38 16.95
C ASP A 180 -0.33 -14.36 15.83
N PRO A 181 -1.24 -15.35 15.78
CA PRO A 181 -2.25 -15.43 14.74
C PRO A 181 -3.19 -14.20 14.73
N LYS A 182 -3.32 -13.48 15.86
CA LYS A 182 -4.08 -12.22 15.91
C LYS A 182 -3.38 -11.08 15.15
N GLN A 183 -2.11 -11.24 14.77
CA GLN A 183 -1.33 -10.29 13.99
C GLN A 183 -1.14 -10.70 12.52
N ALA A 184 -1.89 -11.68 12.02
CA ALA A 184 -1.87 -12.10 10.63
C ALA A 184 -2.62 -11.08 9.76
N ILE A 185 -1.90 -10.17 9.12
CA ILE A 185 -2.43 -9.07 8.30
C ILE A 185 -1.82 -9.00 6.90
N TYR A 186 -1.14 -10.06 6.45
CA TYR A 186 -0.51 -10.14 5.14
C TYR A 186 -1.19 -11.13 4.19
N GLY A 187 -2.51 -11.31 4.32
CA GLY A 187 -3.30 -12.16 3.42
C GLY A 187 -3.11 -11.78 1.94
N PHE A 188 -3.05 -10.50 1.62
CA PHE A 188 -2.79 -10.00 0.27
C PHE A 188 -1.39 -10.33 -0.29
N ARG A 189 -0.42 -10.72 0.55
CA ARG A 189 0.90 -11.22 0.16
C ARG A 189 0.98 -12.75 0.10
N GLY A 190 -0.14 -13.42 0.37
CA GLY A 190 -0.24 -14.88 0.42
C GLY A 190 0.06 -15.51 1.78
N GLY A 191 0.25 -14.69 2.83
CA GLY A 191 0.15 -15.17 4.21
C GLY A 191 -1.25 -15.77 4.43
N ASP A 192 -1.31 -16.97 4.99
CA ASP A 192 -2.57 -17.70 5.05
C ASP A 192 -2.76 -18.32 6.43
N MET A 193 -3.82 -17.89 7.11
CA MET A 193 -4.18 -18.42 8.44
C MET A 193 -4.49 -19.90 8.42
N LEU A 194 -5.01 -20.41 7.31
CA LEU A 194 -5.25 -21.86 7.19
C LEU A 194 -3.94 -22.64 7.19
N THR A 195 -2.90 -22.10 6.53
CA THR A 195 -1.54 -22.65 6.57
C THR A 195 -0.99 -22.66 8.00
N TYR A 196 -1.15 -21.56 8.74
CA TYR A 196 -0.76 -21.47 10.15
C TYR A 196 -1.48 -22.52 11.01
N ASN A 197 -2.79 -22.63 10.90
CA ASN A 197 -3.59 -23.59 11.67
C ASN A 197 -3.24 -25.04 11.29
N LYS A 198 -3.07 -25.33 10.01
CA LYS A 198 -2.63 -26.65 9.53
C LYS A 198 -1.27 -27.04 10.12
N ALA A 199 -0.31 -26.11 10.09
CA ALA A 199 1.01 -26.33 10.68
C ALA A 199 0.93 -26.56 12.20
N ARG A 200 0.12 -25.79 12.92
CA ARG A 200 -0.13 -25.96 14.37
C ARG A 200 -0.72 -27.33 14.68
N LEU A 201 -1.74 -27.75 13.95
CA LEU A 201 -2.38 -29.06 14.12
C LEU A 201 -1.42 -30.21 13.79
N ASP A 202 -0.60 -30.06 12.75
CA ASP A 202 0.41 -31.05 12.37
C ASP A 202 1.47 -31.23 13.48
N VAL A 203 1.91 -30.14 14.11
CA VAL A 203 2.82 -30.20 15.27
C VAL A 203 2.19 -30.97 16.43
N LEU A 204 0.93 -30.68 16.77
CA LEU A 204 0.23 -31.36 17.84
C LEU A 204 0.01 -32.86 17.55
N ALA A 205 -0.38 -33.19 16.30
CA ALA A 205 -0.55 -34.59 15.87
C ALA A 205 0.76 -35.40 15.94
N LYS A 206 1.91 -34.72 15.79
CA LYS A 206 3.24 -35.33 15.88
C LYS A 206 3.86 -35.23 17.30
N GLN A 207 3.02 -35.04 18.32
CA GLN A 207 3.42 -34.95 19.73
C GLN A 207 4.34 -33.76 20.05
N GLY A 208 4.33 -32.71 19.20
CA GLY A 208 4.97 -31.44 19.48
C GLY A 208 4.27 -30.70 20.63
N ARG A 209 4.91 -29.64 21.11
CA ARG A 209 4.41 -28.85 22.23
C ARG A 209 4.00 -27.46 21.76
N GLN A 210 2.89 -26.95 22.28
CA GLN A 210 2.43 -25.59 22.10
C GLN A 210 2.57 -24.83 23.42
N TYR A 211 3.14 -23.62 23.32
CA TYR A 211 3.29 -22.69 24.44
C TYR A 211 2.61 -21.36 24.08
N SER A 212 2.04 -20.70 25.07
CA SER A 212 1.43 -19.40 24.94
C SER A 212 2.13 -18.40 25.86
N LEU A 213 2.48 -17.22 25.31
CA LEU A 213 3.04 -16.13 26.09
C LEU A 213 1.90 -15.28 26.66
N LYS A 214 1.79 -15.23 27.98
CA LYS A 214 0.71 -14.54 28.69
C LYS A 214 1.02 -13.07 28.97
N TYR A 215 2.29 -12.68 28.97
CA TYR A 215 2.72 -11.37 29.46
C TYR A 215 3.10 -10.45 28.31
N ASN A 216 2.50 -9.24 28.31
CA ASN A 216 2.88 -8.15 27.44
C ASN A 216 3.92 -7.29 28.14
N HIS A 217 5.11 -7.18 27.54
CA HIS A 217 6.23 -6.39 28.06
C HIS A 217 6.44 -5.08 27.28
N ARG A 218 5.56 -4.75 26.34
CA ARG A 218 5.66 -3.53 25.49
C ARG A 218 4.95 -2.36 26.12
N SER A 219 3.75 -2.57 26.64
CA SER A 219 2.83 -1.49 26.97
C SER A 219 2.62 -1.36 28.48
N VAL A 220 2.29 -0.13 28.90
CA VAL A 220 1.91 0.14 30.29
C VAL A 220 0.70 -0.68 30.70
N GLN A 221 0.63 -1.08 31.95
CA GLN A 221 -0.38 -2.00 32.49
C GLN A 221 -1.81 -1.59 32.14
N LYS A 222 -2.15 -0.31 32.27
CA LYS A 222 -3.52 0.18 31.98
C LYS A 222 -3.90 0.05 30.51
N LEU A 223 -2.95 0.23 29.59
CA LEU A 223 -3.20 0.05 28.16
C LEU A 223 -3.43 -1.44 27.84
N VAL A 224 -2.63 -2.32 28.43
CA VAL A 224 -2.84 -3.78 28.28
C VAL A 224 -4.22 -4.16 28.75
N GLN A 225 -4.66 -3.70 29.93
CA GLN A 225 -5.99 -3.98 30.50
C GLN A 225 -7.12 -3.50 29.59
N VAL A 226 -7.02 -2.27 29.03
CA VAL A 226 -8.05 -1.74 28.12
C VAL A 226 -8.12 -2.53 26.83
N VAL A 227 -6.98 -2.82 26.20
CA VAL A 227 -6.93 -3.62 24.96
C VAL A 227 -7.46 -5.03 25.23
N ASP A 228 -7.06 -5.64 26.33
CA ASP A 228 -7.54 -6.97 26.74
C ASP A 228 -9.07 -6.96 26.93
N ALA A 229 -9.61 -5.99 27.68
CA ALA A 229 -11.05 -5.86 27.89
C ALA A 229 -11.85 -5.66 26.58
N LEU A 230 -11.31 -4.92 25.60
CA LEU A 230 -11.94 -4.76 24.31
C LEU A 230 -12.05 -6.08 23.55
N PHE A 231 -11.00 -6.88 23.53
CA PHE A 231 -10.94 -8.10 22.70
C PHE A 231 -11.45 -9.36 23.44
N GLN A 232 -11.50 -9.39 24.76
CA GLN A 232 -12.18 -10.48 25.50
C GLN A 232 -13.68 -10.59 25.17
N ARG A 233 -14.30 -9.51 24.74
CA ARG A 233 -15.73 -9.47 24.40
C ARG A 233 -16.05 -9.94 22.99
N GLN A 234 -15.08 -9.85 22.07
CA GLN A 234 -15.14 -10.46 20.75
C GLN A 234 -13.91 -11.38 20.59
N GLN A 235 -14.06 -12.58 21.07
CA GLN A 235 -12.94 -13.53 21.10
C GLN A 235 -12.64 -14.13 19.74
N ASP A 236 -13.58 -14.11 18.80
CA ASP A 236 -13.40 -14.70 17.48
C ASP A 236 -12.68 -13.74 16.52
N PHE A 237 -11.47 -14.11 16.12
CA PHE A 237 -10.66 -13.43 15.11
C PHE A 237 -10.77 -14.07 13.72
N GLY A 238 -11.75 -14.97 13.55
CA GLY A 238 -11.96 -15.74 12.33
C GLY A 238 -10.98 -16.91 12.17
N GLU A 239 -11.34 -17.84 11.30
CA GLU A 239 -10.49 -18.96 10.89
C GLU A 239 -9.95 -19.79 12.08
N GLN A 240 -10.79 -20.02 13.10
CA GLN A 240 -10.45 -20.78 14.32
C GLN A 240 -9.36 -20.10 15.20
N VAL A 241 -9.18 -18.81 15.06
CA VAL A 241 -8.32 -18.01 15.94
C VAL A 241 -9.16 -17.33 16.99
N TYR A 242 -8.87 -17.64 18.25
CA TYR A 242 -9.57 -17.07 19.39
C TYR A 242 -8.65 -16.20 20.23
N TYR A 243 -9.19 -15.11 20.72
CA TYR A 243 -8.46 -14.22 21.61
C TYR A 243 -8.09 -14.95 22.89
N GLN A 244 -6.84 -14.81 23.28
CA GLN A 244 -6.36 -15.27 24.58
C GLN A 244 -6.03 -14.05 25.44
N PRO A 245 -6.54 -13.98 26.68
CA PRO A 245 -6.25 -12.89 27.59
C PRO A 245 -4.76 -12.68 27.80
N VAL A 246 -4.36 -11.42 27.88
CA VAL A 246 -2.98 -10.99 28.01
C VAL A 246 -2.82 -10.15 29.27
N GLU A 247 -1.86 -10.50 30.10
CA GLU A 247 -1.52 -9.78 31.32
C GLU A 247 -0.34 -8.81 31.07
N ALA A 248 -0.28 -7.74 31.84
CA ALA A 248 0.89 -6.87 31.81
C ALA A 248 2.11 -7.60 32.39
N GLY A 249 3.27 -7.37 31.79
CA GLY A 249 4.52 -7.94 32.23
C GLY A 249 4.92 -7.48 33.64
N THR A 250 5.73 -8.27 34.31
CA THR A 250 6.19 -8.00 35.68
C THR A 250 7.17 -6.84 35.80
N ARG A 251 7.79 -6.39 34.69
CA ARG A 251 8.63 -5.21 34.68
C ARG A 251 7.73 -3.98 34.58
N PRO A 252 7.76 -3.06 35.58
CA PRO A 252 6.98 -1.84 35.50
C PRO A 252 7.48 -0.98 34.34
N HIS A 253 6.57 -0.62 33.44
CA HIS A 253 6.86 0.41 32.47
C HIS A 253 6.65 1.77 33.14
N PRO A 254 7.57 2.74 32.93
CA PRO A 254 7.41 4.08 33.44
C PRO A 254 6.06 4.67 32.98
N ALA A 255 5.34 5.31 33.88
CA ALA A 255 4.03 5.87 33.58
C ALA A 255 4.15 7.11 32.66
N LEU A 256 3.17 7.34 31.81
CA LEU A 256 3.01 8.62 31.13
C LEU A 256 2.34 9.59 32.12
N VAL A 257 2.97 10.75 32.35
CA VAL A 257 2.48 11.81 33.23
C VAL A 257 2.09 13.01 32.39
N ASP A 258 0.90 13.55 32.63
CA ASP A 258 0.41 14.80 32.02
C ASP A 258 0.15 15.88 33.10
N ALA A 259 -0.31 17.07 32.68
CA ALA A 259 -0.55 18.21 33.59
C ALA A 259 -1.56 17.91 34.73
N GLN A 260 -2.37 16.86 34.59
CA GLN A 260 -3.32 16.39 35.59
C GLN A 260 -2.73 15.27 36.49
N GLY A 261 -1.49 14.88 36.25
CA GLY A 261 -0.82 13.80 36.94
C GLY A 261 -0.68 12.52 36.09
N GLU A 262 -0.61 11.36 36.71
CA GLU A 262 -0.49 10.12 35.97
C GLU A 262 -1.67 9.89 35.01
N ASN A 263 -1.34 9.51 33.78
CA ASN A 263 -2.34 9.27 32.75
C ASN A 263 -3.14 7.99 33.02
N HIS A 264 -4.32 8.16 33.57
CA HIS A 264 -5.22 7.06 33.91
C HIS A 264 -6.05 6.53 32.74
N ILE A 265 -6.06 7.24 31.60
CA ILE A 265 -6.86 6.92 30.42
C ILE A 265 -5.93 6.65 29.24
N PRO A 266 -5.56 5.39 29.00
CA PRO A 266 -4.62 5.02 27.94
C PRO A 266 -5.26 5.01 26.55
N LEU A 267 -6.58 4.82 26.44
CA LEU A 267 -7.35 4.96 25.20
C LEU A 267 -8.22 6.21 25.30
N ARG A 268 -7.93 7.21 24.46
CA ARG A 268 -8.67 8.48 24.43
C ARG A 268 -9.44 8.63 23.13
N TRP A 269 -10.68 9.06 23.26
CA TRP A 269 -11.52 9.42 22.12
C TRP A 269 -11.29 10.88 21.75
N LEU A 270 -10.90 11.14 20.50
CA LEU A 270 -10.85 12.48 19.94
C LEU A 270 -12.17 12.71 19.19
N LEU A 271 -13.04 13.53 19.77
CA LEU A 271 -14.31 13.88 19.14
C LEU A 271 -14.06 14.82 17.97
N LEU A 272 -14.55 14.43 16.80
CA LEU A 272 -14.47 15.22 15.58
C LEU A 272 -15.78 15.99 15.40
N GLU A 273 -15.69 17.30 15.25
CA GLU A 273 -16.83 18.16 14.93
C GLU A 273 -17.33 17.94 13.51
N ASP A 274 -16.41 17.81 12.56
CA ASP A 274 -16.68 17.49 11.14
C ASP A 274 -15.59 16.57 10.60
N LYS A 275 -15.99 15.53 9.86
CA LYS A 275 -15.07 14.60 9.19
C LYS A 275 -14.14 15.29 8.19
N LYS A 276 -14.59 16.38 7.57
CA LYS A 276 -13.75 17.16 6.66
C LYS A 276 -12.54 17.78 7.35
N ASN A 277 -12.64 18.04 8.65
CA ASN A 277 -11.59 18.64 9.48
C ASN A 277 -10.76 17.60 10.27
N GLU A 278 -10.97 16.31 10.03
CA GLU A 278 -10.29 15.21 10.73
C GLU A 278 -8.77 15.42 10.79
N ALA A 279 -8.15 15.65 9.63
CA ALA A 279 -6.70 15.82 9.54
C ALA A 279 -6.19 17.06 10.31
N GLN A 280 -6.94 18.15 10.26
CA GLN A 280 -6.63 19.39 10.96
C GLN A 280 -6.74 19.22 12.48
N GLN A 281 -7.78 18.57 12.97
CA GLN A 281 -7.98 18.33 14.40
C GLN A 281 -6.90 17.39 14.96
N VAL A 282 -6.53 16.36 14.20
CA VAL A 282 -5.41 15.48 14.56
C VAL A 282 -4.10 16.27 14.63
N ALA A 283 -3.80 17.11 13.64
CA ALA A 283 -2.58 17.90 13.63
C ALA A 283 -2.53 18.90 14.79
N TRP A 284 -3.63 19.54 15.13
CA TRP A 284 -3.72 20.43 16.28
C TRP A 284 -3.53 19.70 17.61
N LYS A 285 -4.12 18.49 17.75
CA LYS A 285 -3.91 17.68 18.96
C LYS A 285 -2.46 17.22 19.09
N ILE A 286 -1.83 16.83 17.99
CA ILE A 286 -0.40 16.50 17.98
C ILE A 286 0.45 17.71 18.40
N ARG A 287 0.16 18.91 17.85
CA ARG A 287 0.83 20.14 18.25
C ARG A 287 0.69 20.43 19.76
N ASP A 288 -0.51 20.26 20.27
CA ASP A 288 -0.79 20.45 21.71
C ASP A 288 0.07 19.49 22.56
N LEU A 289 0.15 18.22 22.22
CA LEU A 289 0.97 17.23 22.93
C LEU A 289 2.47 17.55 22.86
N ILE A 290 2.95 17.99 21.70
CA ILE A 290 4.35 18.40 21.53
C ILE A 290 4.65 19.63 22.41
N ASN A 291 3.75 20.61 22.44
CA ASN A 291 3.91 21.80 23.28
C ASN A 291 3.92 21.44 24.77
N GLN A 292 3.05 20.52 25.22
CA GLN A 292 3.09 20.00 26.58
C GLN A 292 4.41 19.31 26.91
N GLY A 293 5.01 18.60 25.94
CA GLY A 293 6.34 18.01 26.09
C GLY A 293 7.44 19.07 26.23
N ILE A 294 7.42 20.09 25.37
CA ILE A 294 8.37 21.22 25.43
C ILE A 294 8.25 21.99 26.78
N GLN A 295 7.02 22.15 27.29
CA GLN A 295 6.75 22.77 28.58
C GLN A 295 7.01 21.85 29.78
N GLN A 296 7.53 20.62 29.53
CA GLN A 296 7.82 19.61 30.55
C GLN A 296 6.58 19.12 31.32
N GLN A 297 5.39 19.31 30.77
CA GLN A 297 4.10 18.91 31.35
C GLN A 297 3.65 17.52 30.90
N LEU A 298 4.27 16.98 29.84
CA LEU A 298 3.97 15.65 29.31
C LEU A 298 5.27 14.86 29.12
N TYR A 299 5.43 13.81 29.92
CA TYR A 299 6.65 13.03 29.92
C TYR A 299 6.39 11.58 30.37
N VAL A 300 7.30 10.69 30.04
CA VAL A 300 7.38 9.35 30.61
C VAL A 300 8.26 9.44 31.86
N ALA A 301 7.75 8.96 33.00
CA ALA A 301 8.40 9.01 34.30
C ALA A 301 9.52 7.98 34.41
N ASP A 302 10.53 8.12 33.56
CA ASP A 302 11.78 7.35 33.57
C ASP A 302 12.85 8.12 34.35
N ASP A 303 14.00 7.54 34.56
CA ASP A 303 15.14 8.20 35.20
C ASP A 303 16.30 8.28 34.19
N PRO A 304 16.57 9.46 33.58
CA PRO A 304 15.88 10.75 33.73
C PRO A 304 14.51 10.78 32.98
N PRO A 305 13.60 11.71 33.37
CA PRO A 305 12.31 11.87 32.69
C PRO A 305 12.44 12.11 31.20
N GLN A 306 11.66 11.38 30.41
CA GLN A 306 11.64 11.50 28.95
C GLN A 306 10.47 12.37 28.50
N PHE A 307 10.74 13.64 28.17
CA PHE A 307 9.72 14.57 27.69
C PHE A 307 9.23 14.17 26.30
N MET A 308 7.92 14.33 26.07
CA MET A 308 7.28 13.96 24.81
C MET A 308 7.80 14.79 23.65
N SER A 309 8.16 14.12 22.58
CA SER A 309 8.73 14.71 21.36
C SER A 309 7.98 14.27 20.11
N VAL A 310 8.31 14.88 18.98
CA VAL A 310 7.75 14.51 17.67
C VAL A 310 7.99 13.04 17.30
N ASN A 311 9.09 12.46 17.75
CA ASN A 311 9.47 11.07 17.45
C ASN A 311 8.66 10.03 18.21
N ASP A 312 8.00 10.43 19.30
CA ASP A 312 7.24 9.56 20.18
C ASP A 312 5.80 9.32 19.68
N ILE A 313 5.41 10.06 18.64
CA ILE A 313 4.03 10.09 18.13
C ILE A 313 3.98 9.45 16.75
N ALA A 314 3.03 8.52 16.57
CA ALA A 314 2.72 7.94 15.27
C ALA A 314 1.25 8.16 14.89
N VAL A 315 1.00 8.31 13.61
CA VAL A 315 -0.35 8.31 13.01
C VAL A 315 -0.45 7.12 12.09
N LEU A 316 -1.37 6.22 12.38
CA LEU A 316 -1.56 4.99 11.64
C LEU A 316 -2.89 5.03 10.88
N SER A 317 -2.89 4.56 9.63
CA SER A 317 -4.08 4.46 8.79
C SER A 317 -4.06 3.17 7.98
N LYS A 318 -5.23 2.71 7.56
CA LYS A 318 -5.34 1.57 6.63
C LYS A 318 -4.75 1.91 5.25
N ASN A 319 -4.91 3.15 4.78
CA ASN A 319 -4.48 3.62 3.47
C ASN A 319 -3.72 4.96 3.55
N HIS A 320 -3.20 5.41 2.41
CA HIS A 320 -2.36 6.59 2.33
C HIS A 320 -3.14 7.91 2.32
N ASP A 321 -4.40 7.94 1.85
CA ASP A 321 -5.17 9.19 1.65
C ASP A 321 -5.34 10.02 2.94
N GLY A 322 -5.64 9.37 4.06
CA GLY A 322 -5.75 10.04 5.35
C GLY A 322 -4.41 10.59 5.84
N LEU A 323 -3.34 9.83 5.59
CA LEU A 323 -1.98 10.23 5.95
C LEU A 323 -1.49 11.43 5.15
N ASP A 324 -1.85 11.53 3.85
CA ASP A 324 -1.49 12.68 3.00
C ASP A 324 -2.10 13.98 3.56
N LYS A 325 -3.36 13.93 3.97
CA LYS A 325 -4.05 15.08 4.56
C LYS A 325 -3.45 15.49 5.91
N VAL A 326 -3.15 14.52 6.77
CA VAL A 326 -2.51 14.80 8.07
C VAL A 326 -1.10 15.34 7.88
N GLN A 327 -0.33 14.81 6.93
CA GLN A 327 0.98 15.33 6.59
C GLN A 327 0.90 16.80 6.19
N PHE A 328 0.01 17.15 5.28
CA PHE A 328 -0.18 18.53 4.84
C PHE A 328 -0.48 19.48 6.02
N GLU A 329 -1.37 19.07 6.93
CA GLU A 329 -1.73 19.90 8.08
C GLU A 329 -0.59 20.04 9.11
N LEU A 330 0.19 18.96 9.36
CA LEU A 330 1.37 19.01 10.23
C LEU A 330 2.45 19.91 9.65
N GLU A 331 2.75 19.80 8.37
CA GLU A 331 3.72 20.64 7.67
C GLU A 331 3.31 22.12 7.67
N ARG A 332 1.99 22.40 7.53
CA ARG A 332 1.43 23.76 7.66
C ARG A 332 1.66 24.35 9.05
N LEU A 333 1.63 23.51 10.09
CA LEU A 333 1.93 23.90 11.47
C LEU A 333 3.46 23.96 11.77
N GLY A 334 4.30 23.65 10.78
CA GLY A 334 5.76 23.62 10.95
C GLY A 334 6.28 22.39 11.70
N ILE A 335 5.46 21.35 11.85
CA ILE A 335 5.82 20.11 12.55
C ILE A 335 6.50 19.17 11.55
N LEU A 336 7.68 18.68 11.93
CA LEU A 336 8.41 17.71 11.12
C LEU A 336 7.68 16.37 11.07
N VAL A 337 7.64 15.79 9.88
CA VAL A 337 6.99 14.50 9.60
C VAL A 337 8.00 13.50 9.07
N ASN A 338 7.99 12.30 9.61
CA ASN A 338 8.72 11.17 9.08
C ASN A 338 7.75 10.18 8.46
N ARG A 339 7.79 10.07 7.14
CA ARG A 339 6.96 9.12 6.40
C ARG A 339 7.84 8.30 5.45
N PRO A 340 7.76 6.94 5.51
CA PRO A 340 8.37 6.11 4.49
C PRO A 340 7.80 6.49 3.11
N SER A 341 8.65 7.05 2.25
CA SER A 341 8.22 7.42 0.91
C SER A 341 7.97 6.16 0.08
N LYS A 342 6.84 6.10 -0.63
CA LYS A 342 6.61 5.15 -1.72
C LYS A 342 6.85 5.80 -3.08
N ARG A 343 7.27 7.06 -3.07
CA ARG A 343 7.54 7.78 -4.33
C ARG A 343 8.85 7.29 -4.92
N SER A 344 8.86 7.16 -6.22
CA SER A 344 10.09 6.93 -6.95
C SER A 344 11.01 8.15 -6.78
N VAL A 345 12.31 7.91 -6.58
CA VAL A 345 13.31 8.98 -6.55
C VAL A 345 13.29 9.81 -7.85
N PHE A 346 12.84 9.22 -8.96
CA PHE A 346 12.69 9.89 -10.25
C PHE A 346 11.54 10.91 -10.30
N GLU A 347 10.60 10.88 -9.37
CA GLU A 347 9.55 11.91 -9.23
C GLU A 347 10.07 13.17 -8.52
N SER A 348 11.20 13.07 -7.85
CA SER A 348 11.77 14.17 -7.09
C SER A 348 12.22 15.33 -7.98
N GLN A 349 12.22 16.54 -7.41
CA GLN A 349 12.73 17.71 -8.16
C GLN A 349 14.22 17.56 -8.50
N VAL A 350 15.01 16.98 -7.60
CA VAL A 350 16.43 16.76 -7.87
C VAL A 350 16.67 15.78 -9.02
N ALA A 351 15.76 14.82 -9.25
CA ALA A 351 15.85 13.95 -10.41
C ALA A 351 15.65 14.73 -11.72
N LYS A 352 14.73 15.69 -11.75
CA LYS A 352 14.54 16.58 -12.90
C LYS A 352 15.77 17.46 -13.13
N ASP A 353 16.41 17.91 -12.06
CA ASP A 353 17.62 18.72 -12.11
C ASP A 353 18.82 17.88 -12.62
N VAL A 354 18.95 16.64 -12.19
CA VAL A 354 19.93 15.66 -12.75
C VAL A 354 19.65 15.42 -14.23
N GLY A 355 18.39 15.27 -14.62
CA GLY A 355 17.99 15.12 -16.02
C GLY A 355 18.40 16.32 -16.88
N ALA A 356 18.25 17.55 -16.35
CA ALA A 356 18.71 18.76 -17.03
C ALA A 356 20.23 18.79 -17.19
N LEU A 357 20.97 18.41 -16.14
CA LEU A 357 22.43 18.31 -16.16
C LEU A 357 22.92 17.29 -17.19
N LEU A 358 22.38 16.07 -17.16
CA LEU A 358 22.70 15.02 -18.14
C LEU A 358 22.37 15.47 -19.60
N THR A 359 21.28 16.23 -19.76
CA THR A 359 20.87 16.76 -21.07
C THR A 359 21.89 17.77 -21.57
N ALA A 360 22.38 18.67 -20.73
CA ALA A 360 23.42 19.63 -21.10
C ALA A 360 24.77 18.93 -21.41
N MET A 361 25.14 17.92 -20.65
CA MET A 361 26.33 17.10 -20.92
C MET A 361 26.25 16.38 -22.29
N MET A 362 25.06 15.90 -22.69
CA MET A 362 24.88 15.23 -23.99
C MET A 362 24.73 16.19 -25.16
N HIS A 363 24.31 17.43 -24.90
CA HIS A 363 24.08 18.44 -25.92
C HIS A 363 24.72 19.79 -25.51
N PRO A 364 26.05 19.85 -25.39
CA PRO A 364 26.74 21.01 -24.82
C PRO A 364 26.62 22.28 -25.65
N PHE A 365 26.35 22.17 -26.96
CA PHE A 365 26.19 23.31 -27.88
C PHE A 365 24.74 23.78 -28.04
N ASP A 366 23.80 23.18 -27.31
CA ASP A 366 22.40 23.61 -27.28
C ASP A 366 22.21 24.59 -26.10
N GLU A 367 22.20 25.88 -26.41
CA GLU A 367 22.09 26.92 -25.38
C GLU A 367 20.83 26.77 -24.50
N ALA A 368 19.69 26.36 -25.05
CA ALA A 368 18.47 26.20 -24.27
C ALA A 368 18.61 25.10 -23.21
N LYS A 369 19.29 24.01 -23.56
CA LYS A 369 19.56 22.90 -22.63
C LYS A 369 20.60 23.29 -21.57
N VAL A 370 21.63 24.04 -21.95
CA VAL A 370 22.63 24.58 -21.04
C VAL A 370 21.96 25.54 -20.05
N ARG A 371 21.16 26.51 -20.52
CA ARG A 371 20.39 27.43 -19.63
C ARG A 371 19.53 26.69 -18.63
N ARG A 372 18.85 25.64 -19.05
CA ARG A 372 18.03 24.81 -18.15
C ARG A 372 18.87 24.13 -17.06
N ALA A 373 20.05 23.64 -17.40
CA ALA A 373 20.95 23.05 -16.43
C ALA A 373 21.49 24.09 -15.44
N LEU A 374 21.86 25.30 -15.92
CA LEU A 374 22.36 26.40 -15.09
C LEU A 374 21.32 26.86 -14.05
N LEU A 375 20.05 26.92 -14.43
CA LEU A 375 18.92 27.28 -13.56
C LEU A 375 18.52 26.16 -12.58
N SER A 376 19.11 24.96 -12.68
CA SER A 376 18.83 23.87 -11.75
C SER A 376 19.38 24.18 -10.35
N ARG A 377 18.82 23.53 -9.32
CA ARG A 377 19.34 23.62 -7.95
C ARG A 377 20.78 23.12 -7.82
N LEU A 378 21.22 22.28 -8.74
CA LEU A 378 22.56 21.71 -8.75
C LEU A 378 23.62 22.76 -9.07
N LEU A 379 23.37 23.62 -10.07
CA LEU A 379 24.28 24.67 -10.47
C LEU A 379 23.96 26.01 -9.79
N ALA A 380 22.71 26.19 -9.34
CA ALA A 380 22.24 27.29 -8.51
C ALA A 380 22.50 28.71 -9.09
N ILE A 381 22.50 28.83 -10.41
CA ILE A 381 22.54 30.15 -11.08
C ILE A 381 21.10 30.67 -11.11
N ASP A 382 20.87 31.83 -10.55
CA ASP A 382 19.55 32.46 -10.59
C ASP A 382 19.28 33.17 -11.94
N LEU A 383 18.02 33.49 -12.19
CA LEU A 383 17.61 34.10 -13.45
C LEU A 383 18.32 35.45 -13.71
N LYS A 384 18.59 36.22 -12.65
CA LYS A 384 19.26 37.51 -12.77
C LYS A 384 20.72 37.35 -13.16
N GLN A 385 21.41 36.40 -12.56
CA GLN A 385 22.78 36.03 -12.90
C GLN A 385 22.87 35.51 -14.33
N LEU A 386 21.89 34.68 -14.75
CA LEU A 386 21.83 34.15 -16.12
C LEU A 386 21.68 35.30 -17.14
N LEU A 387 20.77 36.25 -16.89
CA LEU A 387 20.59 37.41 -17.75
C LEU A 387 21.82 38.33 -17.80
N GLU A 388 22.60 38.41 -16.72
CA GLU A 388 23.89 39.13 -16.70
C GLU A 388 24.97 38.42 -17.51
N LEU A 389 25.02 37.09 -17.43
CA LEU A 389 25.90 36.25 -18.28
C LEU A 389 25.57 36.41 -19.77
N GLU A 390 24.31 36.44 -20.15
CA GLU A 390 23.89 36.62 -21.55
C GLU A 390 24.22 38.01 -22.15
N LYS A 391 24.38 39.03 -21.30
CA LYS A 391 24.84 40.36 -21.74
C LYS A 391 26.33 40.40 -22.07
N GLN A 392 27.09 39.44 -21.61
CA GLN A 392 28.52 39.32 -21.89
C GLN A 392 28.74 38.62 -23.23
N ALA A 393 29.65 39.12 -24.06
CA ALA A 393 29.87 38.58 -25.43
C ALA A 393 30.16 37.05 -25.52
N ASN A 394 30.62 36.43 -24.43
CA ASN A 394 30.90 35.00 -24.36
C ASN A 394 30.40 34.34 -23.05
N GLY A 395 29.35 34.89 -22.45
CA GLY A 395 28.94 34.50 -21.09
C GLY A 395 28.53 33.04 -20.93
N LEU A 396 27.94 32.43 -21.95
CA LEU A 396 27.59 31.00 -21.94
C LEU A 396 28.67 30.09 -22.53
N SER A 397 29.62 30.65 -23.29
CA SER A 397 30.62 29.85 -24.04
C SER A 397 31.51 29.01 -23.14
N GLN A 398 31.86 29.51 -21.94
CA GLN A 398 32.65 28.76 -20.98
C GLN A 398 31.87 27.54 -20.44
N PHE A 399 30.61 27.71 -20.09
CA PHE A 399 29.77 26.60 -19.62
C PHE A 399 29.54 25.56 -20.72
N MET A 400 29.39 26.01 -21.97
CA MET A 400 29.28 25.10 -23.13
C MET A 400 30.57 24.30 -23.32
N ALA A 401 31.74 24.92 -23.19
CA ALA A 401 33.02 24.25 -23.23
C ALA A 401 33.18 23.26 -22.06
N ASP A 402 32.83 23.68 -20.85
CA ASP A 402 32.88 22.81 -19.67
C ASP A 402 31.99 21.56 -19.85
N PHE A 403 30.79 21.71 -20.41
CA PHE A 403 29.90 20.57 -20.71
C PHE A 403 30.43 19.68 -21.85
N ASP A 404 31.12 20.26 -22.82
CA ASP A 404 31.77 19.50 -23.89
C ASP A 404 32.90 18.63 -23.34
N ASP A 405 33.77 19.20 -22.50
CA ASP A 405 34.83 18.48 -21.80
C ASP A 405 34.28 17.32 -20.94
N ILE A 406 33.16 17.58 -20.24
CA ILE A 406 32.50 16.54 -19.44
C ILE A 406 31.94 15.45 -20.34
N ARG A 407 31.32 15.78 -21.47
CA ARG A 407 30.83 14.81 -22.46
C ARG A 407 31.96 13.94 -22.99
N ASP A 408 33.07 14.55 -23.37
CA ASP A 408 34.25 13.83 -23.88
C ASP A 408 34.85 12.93 -22.80
N MET A 409 34.88 13.39 -21.55
CA MET A 409 35.27 12.54 -20.43
C MET A 409 34.30 11.36 -20.24
N TRP A 410 33.00 11.57 -20.37
CA TRP A 410 32.00 10.49 -20.29
C TRP A 410 32.23 9.43 -21.36
N ILE A 411 32.46 9.87 -22.59
CA ILE A 411 32.70 8.95 -23.73
C ILE A 411 34.01 8.17 -23.56
N ASN A 412 35.08 8.85 -23.12
CA ASN A 412 36.42 8.26 -23.11
C ASN A 412 36.83 7.58 -21.80
N LYS A 413 36.32 8.06 -20.64
CA LYS A 413 36.69 7.60 -19.28
C LYS A 413 35.54 6.99 -18.49
N GLY A 414 34.33 6.99 -19.06
CA GLY A 414 33.13 6.45 -18.45
C GLY A 414 32.33 7.43 -17.59
N PHE A 415 31.09 7.03 -17.29
CA PHE A 415 30.11 7.88 -16.62
C PHE A 415 30.57 8.40 -15.26
N LEU A 416 31.04 7.53 -14.38
CA LEU A 416 31.35 7.90 -12.98
C LEU A 416 32.44 8.98 -12.92
N SER A 417 33.47 8.89 -13.76
CA SER A 417 34.54 9.90 -13.83
C SER A 417 34.03 11.25 -14.29
N ALA A 418 33.22 11.28 -15.35
CA ALA A 418 32.60 12.50 -15.86
C ALA A 418 31.62 13.10 -14.86
N TRP A 419 30.82 12.27 -14.21
CA TRP A 419 29.85 12.71 -13.20
C TRP A 419 30.50 13.34 -11.99
N GLN A 420 31.52 12.69 -11.42
CA GLN A 420 32.26 13.25 -10.29
C GLN A 420 32.98 14.56 -10.66
N TYR A 421 33.55 14.62 -11.87
CA TYR A 421 34.15 15.84 -12.38
C TYR A 421 33.13 16.97 -12.48
N ALA A 422 31.95 16.71 -13.06
CA ALA A 422 30.85 17.69 -13.16
C ALA A 422 30.39 18.17 -11.77
N LEU A 423 30.15 17.26 -10.82
CA LEU A 423 29.73 17.62 -9.46
C LEU A 423 30.76 18.52 -8.75
N ASN A 424 32.04 18.29 -8.98
CA ASN A 424 33.13 19.08 -8.39
C ASN A 424 33.31 20.42 -9.11
N LEU A 425 33.33 20.43 -10.45
CA LEU A 425 33.50 21.64 -11.26
C LEU A 425 32.41 22.67 -10.93
N PHE A 426 31.16 22.23 -10.91
CA PHE A 426 30.00 23.08 -10.62
C PHE A 426 29.72 23.25 -9.11
N LYS A 427 30.57 22.70 -8.24
CA LYS A 427 30.46 22.80 -6.76
C LYS A 427 29.08 22.40 -6.23
N VAL A 428 28.47 21.37 -6.83
CA VAL A 428 27.08 20.98 -6.59
C VAL A 428 26.78 20.77 -5.12
N TRP A 429 27.63 20.06 -4.38
CA TRP A 429 27.43 19.81 -2.96
C TRP A 429 27.41 21.11 -2.14
N LYS A 430 28.27 22.07 -2.47
CA LYS A 430 28.29 23.39 -1.81
C LYS A 430 27.00 24.16 -2.10
N ASN A 431 26.55 24.14 -3.34
CA ASN A 431 25.31 24.80 -3.77
C ASN A 431 24.09 24.25 -3.03
N LEU A 432 23.99 22.93 -2.91
CA LEU A 432 22.88 22.29 -2.21
C LEU A 432 22.87 22.61 -0.72
N VAL A 433 24.04 22.66 -0.06
CA VAL A 433 24.13 23.03 1.36
C VAL A 433 23.80 24.51 1.58
N ALA A 434 24.21 25.39 0.65
CA ALA A 434 23.93 26.82 0.73
C ALA A 434 22.46 27.17 0.47
N TYR A 435 21.72 26.30 -0.22
CA TYR A 435 20.31 26.50 -0.50
C TYR A 435 19.49 26.22 0.77
N GLN A 436 19.04 27.27 1.44
CA GLN A 436 18.25 27.17 2.68
C GLN A 436 16.82 26.71 2.36
N SER A 437 16.64 25.41 2.16
CA SER A 437 15.34 24.77 2.01
C SER A 437 15.10 23.75 3.12
N ARG A 438 13.85 23.60 3.55
CA ARG A 438 13.45 22.55 4.52
C ARG A 438 13.75 21.14 4.01
N ASP A 439 13.93 20.97 2.69
CA ASP A 439 14.15 19.67 2.02
C ASP A 439 15.63 19.40 1.67
N ASN A 440 16.58 20.14 2.20
CA ASN A 440 18.00 20.00 1.81
C ASN A 440 18.54 18.59 2.07
N GLU A 441 18.26 18.02 3.23
CA GLU A 441 18.70 16.65 3.57
C GLU A 441 18.11 15.63 2.56
N ARG A 442 16.81 15.72 2.27
CA ARG A 442 16.14 14.89 1.28
C ARG A 442 16.77 15.03 -0.11
N THR A 443 17.06 16.27 -0.52
CA THR A 443 17.68 16.56 -1.81
C THR A 443 19.06 15.90 -1.92
N VAL A 444 19.88 16.00 -0.87
CA VAL A 444 21.21 15.37 -0.82
C VAL A 444 21.12 13.84 -0.87
N VAL A 445 20.21 13.25 -0.08
CA VAL A 445 20.00 11.79 -0.07
C VAL A 445 19.50 11.29 -1.43
N ASN A 446 18.56 11.99 -2.04
CA ASN A 446 18.05 11.64 -3.36
C ASN A 446 19.11 11.79 -4.45
N LEU A 447 19.95 12.84 -4.41
CA LEU A 447 21.07 13.00 -5.36
C LEU A 447 22.08 11.85 -5.23
N ARG A 448 22.45 11.45 -4.01
CA ARG A 448 23.32 10.29 -3.78
C ARG A 448 22.70 9.02 -4.34
N HIS A 449 21.42 8.78 -4.06
CA HIS A 449 20.70 7.62 -4.58
C HIS A 449 20.65 7.59 -6.12
N LEU A 450 20.33 8.73 -6.76
CA LEU A 450 20.36 8.85 -8.22
C LEU A 450 21.76 8.62 -8.81
N THR A 451 22.80 9.10 -8.13
CA THR A 451 24.20 8.86 -8.52
C THR A 451 24.53 7.35 -8.50
N GLU A 452 24.11 6.65 -7.46
CA GLU A 452 24.31 5.19 -7.36
C GLU A 452 23.55 4.44 -8.45
N LEU A 453 22.28 4.80 -8.70
CA LEU A 453 21.49 4.18 -9.76
C LEU A 453 22.11 4.41 -11.15
N LEU A 454 22.56 5.64 -11.43
CA LEU A 454 23.25 5.95 -12.68
C LEU A 454 24.57 5.17 -12.80
N SER A 455 25.34 5.04 -11.71
CA SER A 455 26.57 4.25 -11.71
C SER A 455 26.32 2.77 -11.99
N GLN A 456 25.35 2.15 -11.30
CA GLN A 456 24.98 0.75 -11.50
C GLN A 456 24.52 0.48 -12.94
N HIS A 457 23.67 1.35 -13.49
CA HIS A 457 23.17 1.17 -14.85
C HIS A 457 24.20 1.54 -15.91
N SER A 458 25.21 2.36 -15.60
CA SER A 458 26.29 2.65 -16.53
C SER A 458 27.14 1.41 -16.85
N GLU A 459 27.22 0.45 -15.94
CA GLU A 459 27.87 -0.85 -16.16
C GLU A 459 27.06 -1.76 -17.10
N GLN A 460 25.73 -1.62 -17.08
CA GLN A 460 24.81 -2.41 -17.92
C GLN A 460 24.65 -1.83 -19.33
N PHE A 461 24.71 -0.51 -19.47
CA PHE A 461 24.50 0.19 -20.73
C PHE A 461 25.82 0.62 -21.35
N GLN A 462 26.24 -0.06 -22.41
CA GLN A 462 27.39 0.37 -23.19
C GLN A 462 27.07 1.68 -23.94
N GLY A 463 27.74 2.78 -23.55
CA GLY A 463 27.69 4.08 -24.21
C GLY A 463 26.78 5.12 -23.52
N ALA A 464 27.23 6.36 -23.57
CA ALA A 464 26.61 7.50 -22.89
C ALA A 464 25.15 7.71 -23.29
N GLN A 465 24.84 7.52 -24.58
CA GLN A 465 23.50 7.77 -25.11
C GLN A 465 22.45 6.79 -24.57
N LYS A 466 22.79 5.53 -24.36
CA LYS A 466 21.87 4.53 -23.83
C LYS A 466 21.51 4.82 -22.37
N LEU A 467 22.49 5.18 -21.54
CA LEU A 467 22.27 5.56 -20.14
C LEU A 467 21.43 6.83 -20.03
N TYR A 468 21.73 7.83 -20.86
CA TYR A 468 20.95 9.07 -20.92
C TYR A 468 19.48 8.81 -21.29
N HIS A 469 19.19 8.04 -22.34
CA HIS A 469 17.83 7.71 -22.74
C HIS A 469 17.11 6.88 -21.66
N TRP A 470 17.81 5.93 -21.02
CA TRP A 470 17.26 5.20 -19.89
C TRP A 470 16.81 6.16 -18.77
N TYR A 471 17.67 7.09 -18.39
CA TYR A 471 17.35 8.06 -17.34
C TYR A 471 16.13 8.91 -17.69
N LEU A 472 16.06 9.44 -18.90
CA LEU A 472 14.89 10.21 -19.36
C LEU A 472 13.61 9.36 -19.34
N LYS A 473 13.70 8.09 -19.72
CA LYS A 473 12.55 7.17 -19.64
C LYS A 473 12.06 7.01 -18.20
N GLN A 474 12.97 6.88 -17.23
CA GLN A 474 12.57 6.80 -15.82
C GLN A 474 11.89 8.09 -15.32
N LEU A 475 12.33 9.26 -15.77
CA LEU A 475 11.67 10.54 -15.44
C LEU A 475 10.24 10.64 -15.99
N HIS A 476 9.98 10.07 -17.18
CA HIS A 476 8.66 10.12 -17.80
C HIS A 476 7.71 9.02 -17.32
N LEU A 477 8.25 7.88 -16.94
CA LEU A 477 7.51 6.69 -16.49
C LEU A 477 8.15 6.16 -15.21
N PRO A 478 8.09 6.91 -14.12
CA PRO A 478 8.57 6.44 -12.83
C PRO A 478 7.78 5.22 -12.40
N ALA A 479 8.43 4.24 -11.78
CA ALA A 479 7.78 3.04 -11.28
C ALA A 479 8.03 2.91 -9.77
N GLU A 480 7.13 2.21 -9.08
CA GLU A 480 7.26 1.92 -7.64
C GLU A 480 8.14 0.67 -7.40
N ARG A 481 9.27 0.56 -8.07
CA ARG A 481 10.21 -0.53 -7.83
C ARG A 481 10.99 -0.26 -6.56
N GLU A 482 11.29 -1.29 -5.79
CA GLU A 482 11.96 -1.15 -4.49
C GLU A 482 13.28 -0.36 -4.58
N TRP A 483 14.06 -0.57 -5.63
CA TRP A 483 15.33 0.14 -5.86
C TRP A 483 15.17 1.59 -6.34
N GLU A 484 13.97 2.00 -6.77
CA GLU A 484 13.64 3.37 -7.18
C GLU A 484 13.05 4.20 -6.03
N LEU A 485 12.61 3.56 -4.94
CA LEU A 485 11.95 4.28 -3.86
C LEU A 485 12.93 5.22 -3.15
N GLU A 486 12.46 6.40 -2.81
CA GLU A 486 13.24 7.34 -2.02
C GLU A 486 13.73 6.69 -0.71
N ARG A 487 15.01 6.82 -0.42
CA ARG A 487 15.61 6.25 0.79
C ARG A 487 15.11 6.95 2.05
N LYS A 488 15.03 6.20 3.15
CA LYS A 488 14.76 6.79 4.46
C LYS A 488 15.90 7.72 4.84
N LEU A 489 15.54 8.86 5.43
CA LEU A 489 16.54 9.73 6.06
C LEU A 489 17.06 9.05 7.33
N SER A 490 18.36 9.06 7.55
CA SER A 490 19.01 8.33 8.65
C SER A 490 18.65 8.88 10.04
N ASN A 491 18.28 10.14 10.13
CA ASN A 491 17.91 10.87 11.36
C ASN A 491 16.55 11.55 11.20
N ALA A 492 15.59 10.86 10.56
CA ALA A 492 14.30 11.48 10.33
C ALA A 492 13.56 11.72 11.65
N THR A 493 13.84 12.88 12.24
CA THR A 493 13.10 13.43 13.36
C THR A 493 11.74 13.88 12.86
N GLY A 494 10.66 13.41 13.47
CA GLY A 494 9.32 13.85 13.10
C GLY A 494 8.23 12.87 13.51
N VAL A 495 7.00 13.35 13.46
CA VAL A 495 5.81 12.51 13.67
C VAL A 495 5.78 11.40 12.63
N GLN A 496 5.67 10.17 13.10
CA GLN A 496 5.71 8.99 12.25
C GLN A 496 4.36 8.81 11.54
N LEU A 497 4.32 8.93 10.22
CA LEU A 497 3.12 8.67 9.42
C LEU A 497 3.30 7.39 8.61
N MET A 498 2.47 6.39 8.85
CA MET A 498 2.59 5.11 8.12
C MET A 498 1.28 4.33 8.09
N THR A 499 1.22 3.34 7.20
CA THR A 499 0.09 2.41 7.22
C THR A 499 0.22 1.44 8.38
N ILE A 500 -0.92 0.89 8.84
CA ILE A 500 -0.93 -0.13 9.90
C ILE A 500 -0.01 -1.31 9.52
N HIS A 501 -0.02 -1.74 8.26
CA HIS A 501 0.87 -2.79 7.77
C HIS A 501 2.36 -2.45 7.94
N GLN A 502 2.74 -1.19 7.66
CA GLN A 502 4.13 -0.74 7.82
C GLN A 502 4.54 -0.60 9.29
N SER A 503 3.56 -0.45 10.19
CA SER A 503 3.83 -0.32 11.63
C SER A 503 4.06 -1.67 12.34
N LYS A 504 3.80 -2.79 11.65
CA LYS A 504 4.03 -4.12 12.24
C LYS A 504 5.50 -4.27 12.64
N GLY A 505 5.75 -4.78 13.85
CA GLY A 505 7.10 -4.86 14.43
C GLY A 505 7.60 -3.58 15.09
N LEU A 506 6.97 -2.42 14.84
CA LEU A 506 7.35 -1.14 15.46
C LEU A 506 6.54 -0.87 16.73
N GLU A 507 7.01 0.09 17.54
CA GLU A 507 6.30 0.60 18.71
C GLU A 507 6.47 2.12 18.85
N PHE A 508 5.46 2.78 19.43
CA PHE A 508 5.43 4.22 19.62
C PHE A 508 4.81 4.54 20.98
N LYS A 509 5.25 5.62 21.63
CA LYS A 509 4.65 6.02 22.90
C LYS A 509 3.20 6.41 22.75
N MET A 510 2.87 7.17 21.70
CA MET A 510 1.51 7.58 21.37
C MET A 510 1.13 7.26 19.94
N VAL A 511 -0.07 6.76 19.74
CA VAL A 511 -0.59 6.36 18.42
C VAL A 511 -1.94 7.02 18.16
N PHE A 512 -2.08 7.66 17.01
CA PHE A 512 -3.35 8.13 16.45
C PHE A 512 -3.84 7.16 15.39
N LEU A 513 -5.10 6.74 15.48
CA LEU A 513 -5.71 5.78 14.56
C LEU A 513 -6.72 6.47 13.65
N LEU A 514 -6.43 6.49 12.33
CA LEU A 514 -7.29 7.06 11.31
C LEU A 514 -8.11 5.99 10.59
N GLY A 515 -9.39 6.29 10.31
CA GLY A 515 -10.22 5.46 9.45
C GLY A 515 -10.78 4.22 10.11
N ALA A 516 -10.83 4.17 11.45
CA ALA A 516 -11.50 3.09 12.19
C ALA A 516 -13.03 3.09 12.02
N ASP A 517 -13.58 4.19 11.47
CA ASP A 517 -14.98 4.37 11.10
C ASP A 517 -15.36 3.80 9.73
N LYS A 518 -14.37 3.36 8.95
CA LYS A 518 -14.62 2.86 7.59
C LYS A 518 -14.98 1.38 7.61
N ASP A 519 -16.00 1.06 6.82
CA ASP A 519 -16.39 -0.33 6.58
C ASP A 519 -15.24 -1.12 5.94
N PHE A 520 -15.22 -2.43 6.13
CA PHE A 520 -14.43 -3.25 5.25
C PHE A 520 -15.09 -3.26 3.85
N LYS A 521 -14.27 -3.32 2.82
CA LYS A 521 -14.79 -3.41 1.46
C LYS A 521 -15.13 -4.86 1.17
N GLU A 522 -16.40 -5.11 0.90
CA GLU A 522 -16.86 -6.34 0.29
C GLU A 522 -16.14 -6.61 -1.04
N MET A 523 -16.26 -7.83 -1.53
CA MET A 523 -15.65 -8.26 -2.78
C MET A 523 -15.89 -7.26 -3.91
N ASN A 524 -14.81 -6.81 -4.54
CA ASN A 524 -14.87 -5.75 -5.54
C ASN A 524 -15.28 -6.37 -6.91
N LYS A 525 -16.04 -5.61 -7.73
CA LYS A 525 -16.54 -6.10 -9.03
C LYS A 525 -15.47 -6.36 -10.09
N THR A 526 -14.24 -5.86 -9.92
CA THR A 526 -13.24 -5.86 -11.01
C THR A 526 -12.23 -6.99 -10.95
N LEU A 527 -11.56 -7.20 -9.83
CA LEU A 527 -10.58 -8.27 -9.65
C LEU A 527 -10.46 -8.61 -8.17
N ASN A 528 -10.77 -9.83 -7.82
CA ASN A 528 -10.68 -10.29 -6.44
C ASN A 528 -9.82 -11.54 -6.36
N PHE A 529 -8.91 -11.54 -5.40
CA PHE A 529 -8.10 -12.70 -5.05
C PHE A 529 -8.65 -13.29 -3.76
N SER A 530 -8.91 -14.58 -3.75
CA SER A 530 -9.33 -15.30 -2.56
C SER A 530 -8.66 -16.66 -2.50
N THR A 531 -8.51 -17.17 -1.29
CA THR A 531 -8.10 -18.54 -1.03
C THR A 531 -9.33 -19.26 -0.46
N LEU A 532 -9.83 -20.24 -1.16
CA LEU A 532 -10.97 -21.05 -0.72
C LEU A 532 -10.50 -22.44 -0.31
N GLU A 533 -11.15 -22.97 0.70
CA GLU A 533 -11.00 -24.36 1.08
C GLU A 533 -11.98 -25.21 0.24
N GLN A 534 -11.44 -26.10 -0.56
CA GLN A 534 -12.21 -27.02 -1.39
C GLN A 534 -11.82 -28.46 -1.10
N ILE A 535 -12.79 -29.34 -1.12
CA ILE A 535 -12.53 -30.77 -1.01
C ILE A 535 -12.07 -31.27 -2.38
N ASN A 536 -10.85 -31.77 -2.46
CA ASN A 536 -10.34 -32.40 -3.67
C ASN A 536 -11.21 -33.62 -4.00
N PRO A 537 -11.90 -33.66 -5.13
CA PRO A 537 -12.84 -34.73 -5.46
C PRO A 537 -12.15 -36.10 -5.66
N THR A 538 -10.83 -36.09 -5.87
CA THR A 538 -10.05 -37.31 -6.09
C THR A 538 -9.50 -37.91 -4.80
N THR A 539 -9.07 -37.04 -3.88
CA THR A 539 -8.40 -37.46 -2.63
C THR A 539 -9.32 -37.40 -1.42
N GLY A 540 -10.47 -36.70 -1.51
CA GLY A 540 -11.37 -36.42 -0.39
C GLY A 540 -10.77 -35.52 0.69
N GLN A 541 -9.58 -34.96 0.47
CA GLN A 541 -8.91 -34.07 1.42
C GLN A 541 -9.24 -32.62 1.12
N SER A 542 -9.29 -31.80 2.17
CA SER A 542 -9.42 -30.37 2.05
C SER A 542 -8.11 -29.77 1.52
N GLU A 543 -8.19 -29.05 0.43
CA GLU A 543 -7.09 -28.35 -0.23
C GLU A 543 -7.42 -26.87 -0.34
N LEU A 544 -6.40 -26.02 -0.15
CA LEU A 544 -6.51 -24.59 -0.32
C LEU A 544 -6.32 -24.25 -1.79
N GLN A 545 -7.36 -23.71 -2.41
CA GLN A 545 -7.31 -23.26 -3.80
C GLN A 545 -7.34 -21.73 -3.86
N ARG A 546 -6.31 -21.15 -4.49
CA ARG A 546 -6.31 -19.72 -4.82
C ARG A 546 -7.16 -19.48 -6.05
N ILE A 547 -8.19 -18.69 -5.90
CA ILE A 547 -9.06 -18.27 -7.00
C ILE A 547 -8.90 -16.77 -7.28
N VAL A 548 -9.11 -16.45 -8.54
CA VAL A 548 -9.17 -15.07 -9.02
C VAL A 548 -10.54 -14.88 -9.65
N ALA A 549 -11.39 -14.10 -8.99
CA ALA A 549 -12.66 -13.69 -9.57
C ALA A 549 -12.44 -12.44 -10.42
N VAL A 550 -12.91 -12.47 -11.65
CA VAL A 550 -12.77 -11.40 -12.63
C VAL A 550 -14.15 -10.88 -12.98
N ASN A 551 -14.36 -9.57 -12.85
CA ASN A 551 -15.48 -8.75 -13.27
C ASN A 551 -16.79 -8.84 -12.47
N ASP A 552 -17.27 -9.98 -12.03
CA ASP A 552 -18.51 -10.02 -11.24
C ASP A 552 -18.44 -11.09 -10.15
N ALA A 553 -18.52 -10.64 -8.89
CA ALA A 553 -18.63 -11.52 -7.75
C ALA A 553 -19.89 -12.41 -7.83
N ASN A 554 -20.95 -11.97 -8.52
CA ASN A 554 -22.18 -12.74 -8.68
C ASN A 554 -22.02 -14.00 -9.55
N LEU A 555 -20.89 -14.14 -10.26
CA LEU A 555 -20.55 -15.37 -11.00
C LEU A 555 -19.94 -16.45 -10.09
N LEU A 556 -19.62 -16.13 -8.85
CA LEU A 556 -19.15 -17.09 -7.86
C LEU A 556 -20.35 -17.68 -7.11
N GLU A 557 -20.15 -18.90 -6.60
CA GLU A 557 -21.13 -19.48 -5.68
C GLU A 557 -21.28 -18.60 -4.43
N PRO A 558 -22.50 -18.36 -3.92
CA PRO A 558 -22.73 -17.53 -2.73
C PRO A 558 -21.86 -17.92 -1.55
N ALA A 559 -21.68 -19.21 -1.31
CA ALA A 559 -20.82 -19.71 -0.23
C ALA A 559 -19.35 -19.28 -0.38
N ALA A 560 -18.85 -19.13 -1.60
CA ALA A 560 -17.49 -18.64 -1.84
C ALA A 560 -17.35 -17.13 -1.54
N ILE A 561 -18.39 -16.37 -1.84
CA ILE A 561 -18.47 -14.94 -1.52
C ILE A 561 -18.52 -14.75 -0.02
N ASP A 562 -19.40 -15.49 0.67
CA ASP A 562 -19.54 -15.41 2.13
C ASP A 562 -18.22 -15.77 2.82
N GLN A 563 -17.57 -16.85 2.42
CA GLN A 563 -16.27 -17.26 2.95
C GLN A 563 -15.18 -16.19 2.72
N HIS A 564 -15.18 -15.53 1.55
CA HIS A 564 -14.26 -14.42 1.30
C HIS A 564 -14.53 -13.23 2.20
N ASN A 565 -15.79 -12.83 2.34
CA ASN A 565 -16.20 -11.68 3.15
C ASN A 565 -15.91 -11.91 4.64
N GLU A 566 -16.20 -13.09 5.16
CA GLU A 566 -15.85 -13.48 6.54
C GLU A 566 -14.34 -13.39 6.79
N ARG A 567 -13.52 -13.86 5.85
CA ARG A 567 -12.06 -13.74 5.97
C ARG A 567 -11.57 -12.30 5.89
N ALA A 568 -12.15 -11.49 4.99
CA ALA A 568 -11.80 -10.09 4.86
C ALA A 568 -12.18 -9.29 6.12
N GLU A 569 -13.31 -9.60 6.74
CA GLU A 569 -13.73 -9.03 8.01
C GLU A 569 -12.79 -9.44 9.15
N ALA A 570 -12.46 -10.72 9.25
CA ALA A 570 -11.53 -11.24 10.22
C ALA A 570 -10.12 -10.61 10.07
N GLU A 571 -9.61 -10.46 8.84
CA GLU A 571 -8.34 -9.78 8.58
C GLU A 571 -8.40 -8.31 8.99
N GLN A 572 -9.51 -7.61 8.73
CA GLN A 572 -9.70 -6.24 9.20
C GLN A 572 -9.70 -6.17 10.74
N HIS A 573 -10.32 -7.13 11.40
CA HIS A 573 -10.33 -7.19 12.85
C HIS A 573 -8.91 -7.36 13.42
N ARG A 574 -8.12 -8.26 12.84
CA ARG A 574 -6.70 -8.43 13.15
C ARG A 574 -5.88 -7.15 12.86
N LEU A 575 -6.17 -6.45 11.77
CA LEU A 575 -5.49 -5.20 11.41
C LEU A 575 -5.65 -4.14 12.52
N TRP A 576 -6.86 -3.98 13.05
CA TRP A 576 -7.10 -3.04 14.13
C TRP A 576 -6.52 -3.47 15.48
N TYR A 577 -6.45 -4.78 15.74
CA TYR A 577 -5.70 -5.31 16.87
C TYR A 577 -4.21 -4.93 16.77
N VAL A 578 -3.61 -5.13 15.61
CA VAL A 578 -2.23 -4.69 15.37
C VAL A 578 -2.07 -3.20 15.61
N ALA A 579 -2.98 -2.37 15.09
CA ALA A 579 -2.91 -0.92 15.24
C ALA A 579 -2.95 -0.46 16.72
N LEU A 580 -3.87 -1.01 17.51
CA LEU A 580 -3.99 -0.72 18.94
C LEU A 580 -2.74 -1.15 19.73
N THR A 581 -2.15 -2.29 19.38
CA THR A 581 -0.97 -2.84 20.06
C THR A 581 0.36 -2.21 19.63
N ARG A 582 0.35 -1.18 18.76
CA ARG A 582 1.55 -0.41 18.42
C ARG A 582 1.89 0.63 19.48
N ALA A 583 0.94 1.04 20.30
CA ALA A 583 1.17 2.01 21.36
C ALA A 583 1.76 1.35 22.62
N SER A 584 2.75 2.01 23.20
CA SER A 584 3.25 1.60 24.51
C SER A 584 2.55 2.33 25.67
N HIS A 585 2.05 3.56 25.46
CA HIS A 585 1.47 4.37 26.53
C HIS A 585 0.04 4.85 26.23
N ARG A 586 -0.23 5.40 25.06
CA ARG A 586 -1.54 6.02 24.77
C ARG A 586 -1.97 5.83 23.33
N VAL A 587 -3.25 5.56 23.14
CA VAL A 587 -3.92 5.53 21.84
C VAL A 587 -4.97 6.64 21.77
N TYR A 588 -5.03 7.32 20.63
CA TYR A 588 -6.10 8.24 20.26
C TYR A 588 -6.91 7.62 19.12
N ALA A 589 -8.17 7.33 19.38
CA ALA A 589 -9.12 6.90 18.38
C ALA A 589 -10.07 8.06 18.05
N LEU A 590 -10.37 8.23 16.76
CA LEU A 590 -11.20 9.33 16.29
C LEU A 590 -12.67 8.93 16.31
N LEU A 591 -13.52 9.74 16.88
CA LEU A 591 -14.94 9.48 17.06
C LEU A 591 -15.76 10.66 16.54
N GLN A 592 -16.85 10.39 15.81
CA GLN A 592 -17.89 11.36 15.47
C GLN A 592 -19.15 11.04 16.24
N ASP A 593 -19.98 12.06 16.48
CA ASP A 593 -21.30 11.85 17.07
C ASP A 593 -22.30 11.39 16.00
N GLN A 594 -22.15 10.15 15.59
CA GLN A 594 -23.02 9.48 14.61
C GLN A 594 -23.12 7.99 14.91
N GLU A 595 -24.13 7.34 14.34
CA GLU A 595 -24.18 5.87 14.33
C GLU A 595 -23.17 5.32 13.33
N TYR A 596 -22.44 4.31 13.76
CA TYR A 596 -21.50 3.58 12.91
C TYR A 596 -22.13 2.28 12.43
N LYS A 597 -21.84 1.88 11.20
CA LYS A 597 -22.24 0.58 10.71
C LYS A 597 -21.59 -0.53 11.53
N SER A 598 -22.33 -1.61 11.75
CA SER A 598 -21.94 -2.72 12.64
C SER A 598 -20.60 -3.37 12.29
N ASN A 599 -20.18 -3.29 11.02
CA ASN A 599 -18.93 -3.87 10.50
C ASN A 599 -17.71 -2.92 10.60
N THR A 600 -17.81 -1.82 11.36
CA THR A 600 -16.67 -0.92 11.59
C THR A 600 -15.98 -1.22 12.92
N ALA A 601 -14.66 -0.97 12.99
CA ALA A 601 -13.92 -1.11 14.25
C ALA A 601 -14.46 -0.18 15.36
N LEU A 602 -14.88 1.03 15.00
CA LEU A 602 -15.45 1.98 15.98
C LEU A 602 -16.80 1.52 16.54
N ALA A 603 -17.66 0.91 15.72
CA ALA A 603 -18.92 0.35 16.22
C ALA A 603 -18.65 -0.75 17.25
N PHE A 604 -17.70 -1.61 16.97
CA PHE A 604 -17.24 -2.65 17.88
C PHE A 604 -16.70 -2.06 19.19
N TRP A 605 -15.76 -1.11 19.13
CA TRP A 605 -15.16 -0.51 20.31
C TRP A 605 -16.18 0.31 21.13
N ARG A 606 -17.05 1.11 20.48
CA ARG A 606 -18.08 1.93 21.14
C ARG A 606 -19.12 1.06 21.82
N GLY A 607 -19.64 0.04 21.15
CA GLY A 607 -20.59 -0.90 21.73
C GLY A 607 -20.03 -1.61 22.97
N GLN A 608 -18.72 -1.77 23.04
CA GLN A 608 -18.04 -2.34 24.20
C GLN A 608 -17.79 -1.28 25.30
N ALA A 609 -17.46 -0.05 24.92
CA ALA A 609 -17.19 1.03 25.87
C ALA A 609 -18.43 1.56 26.58
N ALA A 610 -19.63 1.47 25.98
CA ALA A 610 -20.89 1.86 26.64
C ALA A 610 -21.24 1.00 27.87
N ASN A 611 -20.54 -0.14 28.03
CA ASN A 611 -20.69 -1.06 29.16
C ASN A 611 -19.46 -1.08 30.08
N LEU A 612 -18.47 -0.23 29.85
CA LEU A 612 -17.34 0.06 30.72
C LEU A 612 -17.55 1.37 31.46
#